data_cc9b72a34d995e5a447f6f25c844addb
#
_entry.id   cc9b72a34d995e5a447f6f25c844addb
#
_cell.length_a   1.000
_cell.length_b   1.000
_cell.length_c   1.000
_cell.angle_alpha   90.00
_cell.angle_beta   90.00
_cell.angle_gamma   90.00
#
_symmetry.space_group_name_H-M   'P 1'
#
loop_
_entity.id
_entity.type
_entity.pdbx_description
1 polymer ?
#
loop_
_entity_poly.entity_id
_entity_poly.type
_entity_poly.pdbx_seq_one_letter_code
_entity_poly.pdbx_strand_id
1 'polypeptide(L)'
;MSDPALVSVTAADAQAPLTDAAPVPARGWPVTLAALTVALLATIGLYWPTATGMASIWWRSDTFAHGMLVVPIVLYMLWTRRAEIAPVAPRPAYPGLALLGLLAAGWFIADSAGVGVGSQFCLVAMFPALVWTLCGRAVVAAAAFPLAYLFFAVPIGEGLVPPLQDFTAHFTVRAVRLTGIPVYAEGWYLMLPSGTFQVAEACSGIRYLIASLALGCLYAYLTYRSPWRRFLFIVFAAIVPVLANGLRAFGIVMIAHFTKMEYATGADHLVYGWLFFGLVIGLMFWVGRFWEENQSVPPVRQTSLAAAAPAAAQPWPALVLSLCVLALAPLALWRSDAQPVASVPVLTAPAVAGWNGPKPAEWATTYTGQTRTLVAQYDDGRGHDLRLWVAAWAGGHDSSRMISSVHLPYKPGEWVQGADRVRRVPTAAGEREVYEVPVIAGERRLTIWTWYSVGGHPTVSPSTGKLWQAWNMLSGNHTPGRVFVLVTDGSDPPDVVDERLSGFLGAAAQPLDRLGLAD
;
A
#
# COMPACT_ATOMS: atom_id res chain seq x y z
N MET A 1 91.41 17.99 -19.28
CA MET A 1 91.46 16.77 -18.51
C MET A 1 90.10 16.56 -18.00
N SER A 2 89.46 15.42 -18.42
CA SER A 2 88.31 14.75 -17.94
C SER A 2 86.92 15.38 -18.08
N ASP A 3 86.30 15.02 -19.18
CA ASP A 3 84.93 15.19 -19.55
C ASP A 3 84.03 14.19 -18.74
N PRO A 4 82.87 14.56 -18.21
CA PRO A 4 81.85 13.57 -17.79
C PRO A 4 80.70 13.52 -18.80
N ALA A 5 80.55 12.36 -19.39
CA ALA A 5 79.52 11.99 -20.35
C ALA A 5 78.09 12.24 -19.80
N LEU A 6 77.31 13.06 -20.50
CA LEU A 6 75.88 13.19 -20.39
C LEU A 6 75.21 11.93 -20.95
N VAL A 7 74.68 11.10 -20.09
CA VAL A 7 73.74 10.01 -20.43
C VAL A 7 72.36 10.63 -20.70
N SER A 8 72.01 10.78 -21.98
CA SER A 8 70.65 11.10 -22.42
C SER A 8 69.75 9.92 -22.21
N VAL A 9 68.90 9.97 -21.16
CA VAL A 9 67.79 9.07 -21.01
C VAL A 9 66.67 9.55 -21.94
N THR A 10 66.54 8.87 -23.07
CA THR A 10 65.43 9.03 -23.99
C THR A 10 64.20 8.48 -23.31
N ALA A 11 63.29 9.35 -22.93
CA ALA A 11 61.93 9.00 -22.49
C ALA A 11 61.11 8.50 -23.69
N ALA A 12 61.28 7.25 -24.01
CA ALA A 12 60.40 6.49 -24.90
C ALA A 12 59.70 5.43 -24.05
N ASP A 13 58.97 5.88 -22.99
CA ASP A 13 58.00 5.02 -22.34
C ASP A 13 56.71 5.03 -23.15
N ALA A 14 56.60 4.00 -23.94
CA ALA A 14 55.44 3.66 -24.73
C ALA A 14 54.19 3.65 -23.85
N GLN A 15 53.32 4.61 -24.10
CA GLN A 15 51.90 4.45 -23.70
C GLN A 15 51.36 3.22 -24.42
N ALA A 16 51.39 2.08 -23.73
CA ALA A 16 50.65 0.90 -24.16
C ALA A 16 49.20 1.35 -24.36
N PRO A 17 48.56 1.03 -25.50
CA PRO A 17 47.17 1.34 -25.72
C PRO A 17 46.35 0.70 -24.59
N LEU A 18 45.53 1.51 -23.90
CA LEU A 18 44.55 1.03 -22.97
C LEU A 18 43.61 0.10 -23.76
N THR A 19 43.90 -1.19 -23.74
CA THR A 19 42.99 -2.17 -24.31
C THR A 19 41.71 -2.14 -23.48
N ASP A 20 40.64 -1.78 -24.14
CA ASP A 20 39.27 -1.79 -23.65
C ASP A 20 38.82 -3.28 -23.46
N ALA A 21 39.62 -4.01 -22.68
CA ALA A 21 39.35 -5.41 -22.37
C ALA A 21 38.10 -5.45 -21.50
N ALA A 22 37.03 -6.06 -22.01
CA ALA A 22 35.81 -6.30 -21.26
C ALA A 22 36.19 -6.95 -19.93
N PRO A 23 35.59 -6.49 -18.79
CA PRO A 23 35.92 -7.02 -17.47
C PRO A 23 35.66 -8.52 -17.43
N VAL A 24 36.68 -9.30 -17.08
CA VAL A 24 36.58 -10.75 -16.96
C VAL A 24 35.71 -11.06 -15.72
N PRO A 25 34.57 -11.76 -15.87
CA PRO A 25 33.73 -12.10 -14.76
C PRO A 25 34.47 -13.01 -13.76
N ALA A 26 34.25 -12.75 -12.46
CA ALA A 26 34.80 -13.59 -11.41
C ALA A 26 34.28 -15.04 -11.54
N ARG A 27 35.14 -16.00 -11.14
CA ARG A 27 34.75 -17.42 -11.17
C ARG A 27 33.50 -17.67 -10.32
N GLY A 28 32.58 -18.53 -10.81
CA GLY A 28 31.37 -18.96 -10.10
C GLY A 28 30.08 -18.28 -10.53
N TRP A 29 30.12 -17.17 -11.29
CA TRP A 29 28.92 -16.49 -11.73
C TRP A 29 27.91 -17.35 -12.50
N PRO A 30 28.28 -18.20 -13.47
CA PRO A 30 27.28 -19.01 -14.20
C PRO A 30 26.46 -19.91 -13.29
N VAL A 31 27.12 -20.57 -12.33
CA VAL A 31 26.45 -21.48 -11.38
C VAL A 31 25.60 -20.70 -10.38
N THR A 32 26.11 -19.56 -9.90
CA THR A 32 25.37 -18.68 -8.97
C THR A 32 24.15 -18.05 -9.64
N LEU A 33 24.26 -17.61 -10.90
CA LEU A 33 23.11 -17.08 -11.65
C LEU A 33 22.05 -18.17 -11.89
N ALA A 34 22.45 -19.40 -12.22
CA ALA A 34 21.51 -20.51 -12.33
C ALA A 34 20.79 -20.77 -11.01
N ALA A 35 21.54 -20.83 -9.90
CA ALA A 35 20.95 -21.00 -8.56
C ALA A 35 20.01 -19.84 -8.19
N LEU A 36 20.41 -18.59 -8.48
CA LEU A 36 19.58 -17.41 -8.23
C LEU A 36 18.29 -17.44 -9.07
N THR A 37 18.38 -17.79 -10.36
CA THR A 37 17.20 -17.92 -11.22
C THR A 37 16.23 -18.96 -10.69
N VAL A 38 16.73 -20.13 -10.28
CA VAL A 38 15.91 -21.19 -9.66
C VAL A 38 15.26 -20.65 -8.38
N ALA A 39 16.03 -19.96 -7.50
CA ALA A 39 15.51 -19.39 -6.27
C ALA A 39 14.38 -18.36 -6.52
N LEU A 40 14.58 -17.45 -7.48
CA LEU A 40 13.59 -16.42 -7.83
C LEU A 40 12.31 -17.03 -8.38
N LEU A 41 12.42 -17.97 -9.33
CA LEU A 41 11.26 -18.64 -9.92
C LEU A 41 10.51 -19.50 -8.88
N ALA A 42 11.25 -20.22 -8.04
CA ALA A 42 10.64 -21.01 -6.97
C ALA A 42 9.93 -20.11 -5.94
N THR A 43 10.52 -18.94 -5.60
CA THR A 43 9.87 -17.98 -4.71
C THR A 43 8.58 -17.46 -5.32
N ILE A 44 8.56 -17.07 -6.59
CA ILE A 44 7.33 -16.65 -7.28
C ILE A 44 6.30 -17.79 -7.26
N GLY A 45 6.71 -19.03 -7.50
CA GLY A 45 5.83 -20.19 -7.47
C GLY A 45 5.26 -20.49 -6.08
N LEU A 46 6.10 -20.43 -5.03
CA LEU A 46 5.67 -20.65 -3.64
C LEU A 46 4.68 -19.57 -3.15
N TYR A 47 4.85 -18.33 -3.61
CA TYR A 47 4.05 -17.17 -3.21
C TYR A 47 3.13 -16.69 -4.36
N TRP A 48 2.73 -17.63 -5.22
CA TRP A 48 1.97 -17.36 -6.45
C TRP A 48 0.72 -16.49 -6.25
N PRO A 49 -0.14 -16.74 -5.24
CA PRO A 49 -1.33 -15.89 -5.01
C PRO A 49 -0.96 -14.42 -4.74
N THR A 50 0.09 -14.17 -3.96
CA THR A 50 0.56 -12.80 -3.67
C THR A 50 1.15 -12.13 -4.92
N ALA A 51 1.95 -12.86 -5.70
CA ALA A 51 2.55 -12.36 -6.94
C ALA A 51 1.49 -12.01 -7.99
N THR A 52 0.50 -12.88 -8.21
CA THR A 52 -0.59 -12.65 -9.15
C THR A 52 -1.55 -11.56 -8.66
N GLY A 53 -1.82 -11.50 -7.35
CA GLY A 53 -2.58 -10.41 -6.74
C GLY A 53 -1.92 -9.06 -7.01
N MET A 54 -0.61 -8.94 -6.80
CA MET A 54 0.15 -7.73 -7.09
C MET A 54 0.13 -7.38 -8.59
N ALA A 55 0.35 -8.36 -9.48
CA ALA A 55 0.27 -8.14 -10.92
C ALA A 55 -1.12 -7.69 -11.37
N SER A 56 -2.19 -8.22 -10.75
CA SER A 56 -3.56 -7.79 -11.05
C SER A 56 -3.84 -6.34 -10.64
N ILE A 57 -3.22 -5.86 -9.54
CA ILE A 57 -3.30 -4.46 -9.12
C ILE A 57 -2.60 -3.58 -10.15
N TRP A 58 -1.40 -3.93 -10.60
CA TRP A 58 -0.70 -3.17 -11.64
C TRP A 58 -1.48 -3.06 -12.94
N TRP A 59 -2.22 -4.12 -13.30
CA TRP A 59 -3.00 -4.17 -14.53
C TRP A 59 -4.29 -3.35 -14.47
N ARG A 60 -4.95 -3.31 -13.31
CA ARG A 60 -6.29 -2.71 -13.16
C ARG A 60 -6.26 -1.29 -12.58
N SER A 61 -5.19 -0.93 -11.85
CA SER A 61 -5.11 0.34 -11.15
C SER A 61 -4.24 1.33 -11.90
N ASP A 62 -4.82 2.44 -12.35
CA ASP A 62 -4.07 3.55 -12.93
C ASP A 62 -2.99 4.10 -11.99
N THR A 63 -3.20 4.00 -10.68
CA THR A 63 -2.26 4.48 -9.66
C THR A 63 -1.00 3.64 -9.60
N PHE A 64 -1.11 2.32 -9.75
CA PHE A 64 -0.02 1.38 -9.57
C PHE A 64 0.48 0.74 -10.86
N ALA A 65 0.00 1.18 -12.03
CA ALA A 65 0.42 0.66 -13.34
C ALA A 65 1.94 0.75 -13.59
N HIS A 66 2.62 1.72 -12.97
CA HIS A 66 4.08 1.86 -13.02
C HIS A 66 4.82 0.61 -12.48
N GLY A 67 4.20 -0.19 -11.62
CA GLY A 67 4.75 -1.43 -11.07
C GLY A 67 5.18 -2.42 -12.16
N MET A 68 4.46 -2.45 -13.31
CA MET A 68 4.84 -3.27 -14.47
C MET A 68 6.21 -2.88 -15.06
N LEU A 69 6.61 -1.63 -14.95
CA LEU A 69 7.87 -1.12 -15.49
C LEU A 69 9.05 -1.30 -14.53
N VAL A 70 8.79 -1.51 -13.24
CA VAL A 70 9.86 -1.61 -12.22
C VAL A 70 10.80 -2.77 -12.50
N VAL A 71 10.29 -3.97 -12.79
CA VAL A 71 11.13 -5.15 -13.07
C VAL A 71 11.99 -4.95 -14.32
N PRO A 72 11.45 -4.55 -15.49
CA PRO A 72 12.26 -4.20 -16.66
C PRO A 72 13.34 -3.14 -16.38
N ILE A 73 13.02 -2.08 -15.64
CA ILE A 73 13.96 -1.02 -15.27
C ILE A 73 15.08 -1.59 -14.39
N VAL A 74 14.76 -2.42 -13.39
CA VAL A 74 15.76 -3.06 -12.52
C VAL A 74 16.69 -3.96 -13.33
N LEU A 75 16.15 -4.78 -14.23
CA LEU A 75 16.94 -5.65 -15.10
C LEU A 75 17.85 -4.82 -16.01
N TYR A 76 17.36 -3.74 -16.58
CA TYR A 76 18.15 -2.81 -17.38
C TYR A 76 19.29 -2.17 -16.55
N MET A 77 19.00 -1.70 -15.34
CA MET A 77 20.02 -1.13 -14.45
C MET A 77 21.08 -2.16 -14.04
N LEU A 78 20.71 -3.39 -13.76
CA LEU A 78 21.66 -4.47 -13.47
C LEU A 78 22.52 -4.78 -14.71
N TRP A 79 21.90 -4.79 -15.89
CA TRP A 79 22.60 -5.00 -17.15
C TRP A 79 23.62 -3.88 -17.46
N THR A 80 23.25 -2.62 -17.30
CA THR A 80 24.15 -1.47 -17.51
C THR A 80 25.32 -1.48 -16.53
N ARG A 81 25.10 -1.97 -15.29
CA ARG A 81 26.13 -2.08 -14.24
C ARG A 81 26.88 -3.40 -14.22
N ARG A 82 26.65 -4.27 -15.19
CA ARG A 82 27.32 -5.59 -15.24
C ARG A 82 28.84 -5.52 -15.18
N ALA A 83 29.43 -4.46 -15.76
CA ALA A 83 30.88 -4.23 -15.74
C ALA A 83 31.43 -3.97 -14.32
N GLU A 84 30.60 -3.42 -13.43
CA GLU A 84 30.97 -3.17 -12.02
C GLU A 84 30.67 -4.40 -11.14
N ILE A 85 29.60 -5.16 -11.47
CA ILE A 85 29.14 -6.30 -10.68
C ILE A 85 29.93 -7.57 -11.03
N ALA A 86 30.22 -7.83 -12.31
CA ALA A 86 30.85 -9.07 -12.76
C ALA A 86 32.23 -9.37 -12.12
N PRO A 87 33.09 -8.39 -11.81
CA PRO A 87 34.37 -8.64 -11.12
C PRO A 87 34.19 -9.04 -9.64
N VAL A 88 33.03 -8.77 -9.05
CA VAL A 88 32.75 -9.11 -7.64
C VAL A 88 32.46 -10.60 -7.54
N ALA A 89 33.32 -11.34 -6.84
CA ALA A 89 33.12 -12.79 -6.68
C ALA A 89 31.90 -13.10 -5.81
N PRO A 90 30.88 -13.83 -6.34
CA PRO A 90 29.73 -14.22 -5.54
C PRO A 90 30.14 -15.22 -4.46
N ARG A 91 29.69 -14.96 -3.23
CA ARG A 91 29.95 -15.81 -2.05
C ARG A 91 28.69 -15.94 -1.23
N PRO A 92 28.17 -17.17 -1.02
CA PRO A 92 27.00 -17.38 -0.18
C PRO A 92 27.19 -16.78 1.22
N ALA A 93 26.13 -16.14 1.73
CA ALA A 93 26.10 -15.50 3.05
C ALA A 93 24.92 -16.03 3.87
N TYR A 94 25.17 -17.03 4.69
CA TYR A 94 24.16 -17.71 5.50
C TYR A 94 23.37 -16.82 6.47
N PRO A 95 23.86 -15.66 6.98
CA PRO A 95 23.01 -14.72 7.72
C PRO A 95 21.80 -14.22 6.93
N GLY A 96 21.85 -14.24 5.60
CA GLY A 96 20.70 -13.94 4.74
C GLY A 96 19.51 -14.90 4.94
N LEU A 97 19.79 -16.16 5.37
CA LEU A 97 18.73 -17.12 5.71
C LEU A 97 17.86 -16.66 6.88
N ALA A 98 18.46 -15.99 7.88
CA ALA A 98 17.70 -15.43 8.99
C ALA A 98 16.76 -14.34 8.53
N LEU A 99 17.21 -13.46 7.60
CA LEU A 99 16.36 -12.46 6.98
C LEU A 99 15.24 -13.09 6.15
N LEU A 100 15.54 -14.13 5.35
CA LEU A 100 14.53 -14.87 4.60
C LEU A 100 13.48 -15.51 5.53
N GLY A 101 13.91 -16.09 6.65
CA GLY A 101 12.99 -16.64 7.66
C GLY A 101 12.10 -15.56 8.29
N LEU A 102 12.67 -14.41 8.62
CA LEU A 102 11.92 -13.26 9.14
C LEU A 102 10.89 -12.75 8.12
N LEU A 103 11.28 -12.64 6.85
CA LEU A 103 10.38 -12.20 5.78
C LEU A 103 9.29 -13.23 5.49
N ALA A 104 9.60 -14.54 5.53
CA ALA A 104 8.61 -15.59 5.39
C ALA A 104 7.61 -15.58 6.54
N ALA A 105 8.07 -15.41 7.78
CA ALA A 105 7.19 -15.24 8.95
C ALA A 105 6.35 -13.96 8.85
N GLY A 106 6.96 -12.85 8.45
CA GLY A 106 6.25 -11.59 8.22
C GLY A 106 5.18 -11.71 7.13
N TRP A 107 5.49 -12.42 6.04
CA TRP A 107 4.53 -12.72 4.99
C TRP A 107 3.36 -13.57 5.53
N PHE A 108 3.64 -14.62 6.29
CA PHE A 108 2.61 -15.47 6.89
C PHE A 108 1.67 -14.68 7.78
N ILE A 109 2.20 -13.82 8.66
CA ILE A 109 1.40 -12.95 9.55
C ILE A 109 0.57 -11.97 8.73
N ALA A 110 1.16 -11.31 7.74
CA ALA A 110 0.48 -10.32 6.92
C ALA A 110 -0.64 -10.95 6.08
N ASP A 111 -0.39 -12.10 5.47
CA ASP A 111 -1.37 -12.82 4.67
C ASP A 111 -2.52 -13.34 5.54
N SER A 112 -2.21 -13.96 6.68
CA SER A 112 -3.17 -14.42 7.68
C SER A 112 -4.06 -13.29 8.21
N ALA A 113 -3.51 -12.09 8.37
CA ALA A 113 -4.26 -10.90 8.75
C ALA A 113 -5.02 -10.25 7.59
N GLY A 114 -4.86 -10.73 6.35
CA GLY A 114 -5.40 -10.09 5.14
C GLY A 114 -4.80 -8.70 4.88
N VAL A 115 -3.55 -8.47 5.28
CA VAL A 115 -2.80 -7.22 5.01
C VAL A 115 -2.01 -7.40 3.72
N GLY A 116 -2.69 -7.26 2.57
CA GLY A 116 -2.11 -7.53 1.25
C GLY A 116 -0.83 -6.76 0.96
N VAL A 117 -0.76 -5.48 1.33
CA VAL A 117 0.45 -4.66 1.16
C VAL A 117 1.63 -5.24 1.97
N GLY A 118 1.38 -5.77 3.17
CA GLY A 118 2.40 -6.40 4.00
C GLY A 118 2.96 -7.68 3.38
N SER A 119 2.08 -8.56 2.87
CA SER A 119 2.51 -9.79 2.20
C SER A 119 3.27 -9.49 0.90
N GLN A 120 2.84 -8.51 0.12
CA GLN A 120 3.53 -8.06 -1.09
C GLN A 120 4.90 -7.44 -0.80
N PHE A 121 4.99 -6.62 0.25
CA PHE A 121 6.27 -6.05 0.70
C PHE A 121 7.26 -7.14 1.11
N CYS A 122 6.83 -8.13 1.90
CA CYS A 122 7.67 -9.26 2.29
C CYS A 122 8.13 -10.07 1.07
N LEU A 123 7.24 -10.34 0.11
CA LEU A 123 7.60 -11.04 -1.13
C LEU A 123 8.68 -10.29 -1.91
N VAL A 124 8.50 -8.98 -2.13
CA VAL A 124 9.49 -8.17 -2.86
C VAL A 124 10.82 -8.10 -2.09
N ALA A 125 10.79 -8.01 -0.76
CA ALA A 125 11.99 -7.99 0.08
C ALA A 125 12.76 -9.34 0.08
N MET A 126 12.09 -10.46 -0.21
CA MET A 126 12.76 -11.76 -0.37
C MET A 126 13.73 -11.78 -1.56
N PHE A 127 13.49 -11.01 -2.62
CA PHE A 127 14.40 -10.97 -3.78
C PHE A 127 15.79 -10.41 -3.44
N PRO A 128 15.95 -9.21 -2.86
CA PRO A 128 17.26 -8.74 -2.41
C PRO A 128 17.86 -9.63 -1.29
N ALA A 129 17.04 -10.24 -0.43
CA ALA A 129 17.51 -11.17 0.58
C ALA A 129 18.08 -12.46 -0.05
N LEU A 130 17.49 -12.98 -1.13
CA LEU A 130 18.02 -14.10 -1.92
C LEU A 130 19.34 -13.73 -2.60
N VAL A 131 19.44 -12.51 -3.17
CA VAL A 131 20.72 -12.02 -3.71
C VAL A 131 21.77 -11.96 -2.62
N TRP A 132 21.43 -11.48 -1.42
CA TRP A 132 22.37 -11.50 -0.30
C TRP A 132 22.78 -12.91 0.09
N THR A 133 21.83 -13.83 0.23
CA THR A 133 22.09 -15.21 0.66
C THR A 133 22.96 -15.97 -0.35
N LEU A 134 22.70 -15.83 -1.65
CA LEU A 134 23.39 -16.59 -2.70
C LEU A 134 24.65 -15.91 -3.24
N CYS A 135 24.67 -14.57 -3.30
CA CYS A 135 25.75 -13.79 -3.89
C CYS A 135 26.61 -13.02 -2.87
N GLY A 136 26.09 -12.80 -1.65
CA GLY A 136 26.78 -12.13 -0.58
C GLY A 136 26.67 -10.59 -0.58
N ARG A 137 27.14 -9.98 0.51
CA ARG A 137 26.95 -8.55 0.77
C ARG A 137 27.65 -7.63 -0.25
N ALA A 138 28.77 -8.08 -0.83
CA ALA A 138 29.49 -7.26 -1.80
C ALA A 138 28.70 -7.08 -3.09
N VAL A 139 28.01 -8.12 -3.57
CA VAL A 139 27.14 -8.06 -4.74
C VAL A 139 25.89 -7.21 -4.44
N VAL A 140 25.30 -7.36 -3.25
CA VAL A 140 24.18 -6.51 -2.82
C VAL A 140 24.58 -5.03 -2.78
N ALA A 141 25.75 -4.71 -2.25
CA ALA A 141 26.25 -3.34 -2.21
C ALA A 141 26.46 -2.76 -3.61
N ALA A 142 27.01 -3.56 -4.55
CA ALA A 142 27.18 -3.15 -5.94
C ALA A 142 25.84 -2.95 -6.68
N ALA A 143 24.80 -3.72 -6.31
CA ALA A 143 23.46 -3.68 -6.87
C ALA A 143 22.43 -2.97 -5.96
N ALA A 144 22.88 -2.21 -4.95
CA ALA A 144 22.02 -1.70 -3.89
C ALA A 144 20.83 -0.88 -4.40
N PHE A 145 21.06 0.05 -5.33
CA PHE A 145 19.97 0.87 -5.84
C PHE A 145 18.98 0.07 -6.71
N PRO A 146 19.40 -0.74 -7.70
CA PRO A 146 18.47 -1.59 -8.45
C PRO A 146 17.63 -2.49 -7.54
N LEU A 147 18.24 -3.10 -6.50
CA LEU A 147 17.51 -3.93 -5.55
C LEU A 147 16.54 -3.13 -4.68
N ALA A 148 16.92 -1.93 -4.24
CA ALA A 148 16.02 -1.01 -3.52
C ALA A 148 14.88 -0.50 -4.41
N TYR A 149 15.14 -0.28 -5.70
CA TYR A 149 14.13 0.18 -6.65
C TYR A 149 12.99 -0.84 -6.86
N LEU A 150 13.21 -2.13 -6.59
CA LEU A 150 12.15 -3.15 -6.62
C LEU A 150 10.97 -2.81 -5.72
N PHE A 151 11.18 -2.07 -4.63
CA PHE A 151 10.10 -1.71 -3.70
C PHE A 151 9.06 -0.77 -4.31
N PHE A 152 9.37 -0.08 -5.42
CA PHE A 152 8.37 0.65 -6.18
C PHE A 152 7.35 -0.26 -6.89
N ALA A 153 7.60 -1.56 -6.98
CA ALA A 153 6.63 -2.55 -7.46
C ALA A 153 5.51 -2.82 -6.45
N VAL A 154 5.74 -2.57 -5.16
CA VAL A 154 4.73 -2.79 -4.11
C VAL A 154 3.69 -1.69 -4.17
N PRO A 155 2.38 -2.00 -4.29
CA PRO A 155 1.31 -1.02 -4.35
C PRO A 155 1.03 -0.41 -2.96
N ILE A 156 1.92 0.50 -2.54
CA ILE A 156 1.85 1.22 -1.27
C ILE A 156 1.36 2.64 -1.55
N GLY A 157 0.53 3.18 -0.65
CA GLY A 157 0.19 4.61 -0.67
C GLY A 157 -1.30 4.91 -0.51
N GLU A 158 -2.20 3.94 -0.56
CA GLU A 158 -3.65 4.18 -0.40
C GLU A 158 -3.97 4.97 0.87
N GLY A 159 -3.25 4.72 1.97
CA GLY A 159 -3.40 5.49 3.20
C GLY A 159 -3.06 6.98 3.10
N LEU A 160 -2.41 7.42 2.01
CA LEU A 160 -2.14 8.83 1.74
C LEU A 160 -3.30 9.53 1.00
N VAL A 161 -4.29 8.79 0.51
CA VAL A 161 -5.42 9.37 -0.25
C VAL A 161 -6.19 10.39 0.57
N PRO A 162 -6.68 10.10 1.80
CA PRO A 162 -7.42 11.09 2.59
C PRO A 162 -6.62 12.37 2.88
N PRO A 163 -5.39 12.33 3.42
CA PRO A 163 -4.63 13.56 3.67
C PRO A 163 -4.29 14.34 2.39
N LEU A 164 -4.13 13.67 1.24
CA LEU A 164 -3.93 14.36 -0.04
C LEU A 164 -5.22 14.99 -0.57
N GLN A 165 -6.38 14.36 -0.36
CA GLN A 165 -7.68 14.96 -0.65
C GLN A 165 -7.91 16.20 0.22
N ASP A 166 -7.62 16.12 1.53
CA ASP A 166 -7.71 17.25 2.46
C ASP A 166 -6.82 18.41 2.02
N PHE A 167 -5.56 18.11 1.69
CA PHE A 167 -4.64 19.12 1.17
C PHE A 167 -5.20 19.78 -0.10
N THR A 168 -5.66 18.96 -1.07
CA THR A 168 -6.21 19.45 -2.34
C THR A 168 -7.44 20.31 -2.12
N ALA A 169 -8.37 19.91 -1.25
CA ALA A 169 -9.56 20.68 -0.91
C ALA A 169 -9.19 22.03 -0.27
N HIS A 170 -8.35 22.02 0.76
CA HIS A 170 -7.91 23.24 1.45
C HIS A 170 -7.13 24.19 0.54
N PHE A 171 -6.25 23.64 -0.31
CA PHE A 171 -5.51 24.44 -1.30
C PHE A 171 -6.47 25.11 -2.27
N THR A 172 -7.40 24.34 -2.85
CA THR A 172 -8.39 24.84 -3.82
C THR A 172 -9.27 25.91 -3.21
N VAL A 173 -9.79 25.70 -2.00
CA VAL A 173 -10.61 26.70 -1.27
C VAL A 173 -9.84 28.00 -1.08
N ARG A 174 -8.58 27.93 -0.62
CA ARG A 174 -7.75 29.12 -0.42
C ARG A 174 -7.49 29.85 -1.74
N ALA A 175 -7.16 29.12 -2.80
CA ALA A 175 -6.91 29.68 -4.11
C ALA A 175 -8.17 30.34 -4.72
N VAL A 176 -9.35 29.72 -4.59
CA VAL A 176 -10.63 30.29 -5.04
C VAL A 176 -10.98 31.56 -4.25
N ARG A 177 -10.79 31.57 -2.93
CA ARG A 177 -11.03 32.78 -2.11
C ARG A 177 -10.14 33.95 -2.52
N LEU A 178 -8.90 33.70 -2.93
CA LEU A 178 -8.00 34.75 -3.44
C LEU A 178 -8.50 35.40 -4.74
N THR A 179 -9.36 34.74 -5.52
CA THR A 179 -10.00 35.32 -6.71
C THR A 179 -11.25 36.15 -6.39
N GLY A 180 -11.65 36.23 -5.10
CA GLY A 180 -12.85 36.95 -4.67
C GLY A 180 -14.16 36.16 -4.82
N ILE A 181 -14.12 34.92 -5.30
CA ILE A 181 -15.32 34.07 -5.47
C ILE A 181 -15.69 33.48 -4.09
N PRO A 182 -16.95 33.65 -3.62
CA PRO A 182 -17.38 33.06 -2.37
C PRO A 182 -17.43 31.52 -2.52
N VAL A 183 -16.78 30.82 -1.58
CA VAL A 183 -16.77 29.36 -1.51
C VAL A 183 -17.02 28.91 -0.09
N TYR A 184 -17.99 28.01 0.07
CA TYR A 184 -18.24 27.26 1.29
C TYR A 184 -17.68 25.84 1.11
N ALA A 185 -17.05 25.32 2.14
CA ALA A 185 -16.46 23.97 2.09
C ALA A 185 -16.91 23.17 3.29
N GLU A 186 -17.37 21.95 3.05
CA GLU A 186 -17.73 20.95 4.05
C GLU A 186 -17.04 19.62 3.70
N GLY A 187 -16.00 19.27 4.46
CA GLY A 187 -15.14 18.14 4.12
C GLY A 187 -14.53 18.31 2.72
N TRP A 188 -14.79 17.34 1.84
CA TRP A 188 -14.29 17.36 0.47
C TRP A 188 -15.26 18.00 -0.56
N TYR A 189 -16.36 18.59 -0.09
CA TYR A 189 -17.32 19.29 -0.93
C TYR A 189 -17.06 20.79 -0.92
N LEU A 190 -17.00 21.38 -2.10
CA LEU A 190 -16.83 22.81 -2.32
C LEU A 190 -18.08 23.36 -3.02
N MET A 191 -18.78 24.23 -2.36
CA MET A 191 -19.99 24.87 -2.86
C MET A 191 -19.66 26.28 -3.32
N LEU A 192 -19.81 26.54 -4.61
CA LEU A 192 -19.64 27.83 -5.28
C LEU A 192 -20.99 28.30 -5.87
N PRO A 193 -21.14 29.58 -6.23
CA PRO A 193 -22.35 30.07 -6.89
C PRO A 193 -22.66 29.36 -8.22
N SER A 194 -21.66 28.77 -8.87
CA SER A 194 -21.78 28.00 -10.12
C SER A 194 -22.18 26.54 -9.93
N GLY A 195 -22.05 25.99 -8.73
CA GLY A 195 -22.35 24.59 -8.44
C GLY A 195 -21.51 23.98 -7.34
N THR A 196 -21.76 22.70 -7.07
CA THR A 196 -21.05 21.93 -6.02
C THR A 196 -20.01 21.03 -6.67
N PHE A 197 -18.79 21.04 -6.13
CA PHE A 197 -17.67 20.20 -6.55
C PHE A 197 -17.28 19.25 -5.43
N GLN A 198 -16.92 18.04 -5.77
CA GLN A 198 -16.35 17.07 -4.83
C GLN A 198 -14.90 16.78 -5.19
N VAL A 199 -13.99 16.85 -4.22
CA VAL A 199 -12.64 16.35 -4.37
C VAL A 199 -12.68 14.83 -4.25
N ALA A 200 -12.93 14.15 -5.37
CA ALA A 200 -12.97 12.70 -5.44
C ALA A 200 -11.59 12.09 -5.14
N GLU A 201 -11.54 10.80 -4.82
CA GLU A 201 -10.30 10.04 -4.60
C GLU A 201 -9.34 10.15 -5.81
N ALA A 202 -9.86 10.08 -7.03
CA ALA A 202 -9.09 10.25 -8.26
C ALA A 202 -8.43 11.64 -8.39
N CYS A 203 -8.92 12.65 -7.63
CA CYS A 203 -8.38 14.00 -7.57
C CYS A 203 -7.39 14.21 -6.41
N SER A 204 -7.09 13.18 -5.60
CA SER A 204 -6.09 13.25 -4.53
C SER A 204 -4.67 13.51 -5.04
N GLY A 205 -4.37 13.14 -6.29
CA GLY A 205 -3.04 13.28 -6.89
C GLY A 205 -2.07 12.14 -6.54
N ILE A 206 -2.50 11.12 -5.81
CA ILE A 206 -1.67 9.99 -5.36
C ILE A 206 -0.93 9.30 -6.52
N ARG A 207 -1.61 9.06 -7.67
CA ARG A 207 -0.99 8.43 -8.84
C ARG A 207 0.22 9.21 -9.36
N TYR A 208 0.13 10.53 -9.35
CA TYR A 208 1.19 11.42 -9.83
C TYR A 208 2.32 11.53 -8.84
N LEU A 209 2.02 11.52 -7.54
CA LEU A 209 3.03 11.50 -6.47
C LEU A 209 3.88 10.22 -6.56
N ILE A 210 3.26 9.05 -6.66
CA ILE A 210 3.99 7.77 -6.69
C ILE A 210 4.83 7.66 -7.98
N ALA A 211 4.25 7.99 -9.14
CA ALA A 211 4.96 7.96 -10.41
C ALA A 211 6.13 8.96 -10.44
N SER A 212 5.92 10.19 -9.96
CA SER A 212 6.96 11.21 -9.85
C SER A 212 8.08 10.79 -8.90
N LEU A 213 7.75 10.18 -7.77
CA LEU A 213 8.73 9.70 -6.80
C LEU A 213 9.58 8.57 -7.39
N ALA A 214 8.95 7.59 -8.07
CA ALA A 214 9.67 6.51 -8.73
C ALA A 214 10.62 7.04 -9.83
N LEU A 215 10.11 7.90 -10.71
CA LEU A 215 10.92 8.52 -11.77
C LEU A 215 11.99 9.47 -11.20
N GLY A 216 11.66 10.21 -10.15
CA GLY A 216 12.57 11.12 -9.46
C GLY A 216 13.74 10.40 -8.78
N CYS A 217 13.47 9.26 -8.13
CA CYS A 217 14.51 8.41 -7.54
C CYS A 217 15.43 7.84 -8.63
N LEU A 218 14.85 7.38 -9.74
CA LEU A 218 15.62 6.87 -10.88
C LEU A 218 16.50 7.96 -11.50
N TYR A 219 15.93 9.12 -11.79
CA TYR A 219 16.65 10.26 -12.33
C TYR A 219 17.78 10.72 -11.39
N ALA A 220 17.49 10.90 -10.11
CA ALA A 220 18.47 11.30 -9.11
C ALA A 220 19.64 10.31 -9.02
N TYR A 221 19.35 9.02 -9.13
CA TYR A 221 20.39 8.00 -9.13
C TYR A 221 21.27 8.02 -10.37
N LEU A 222 20.66 8.19 -11.56
CA LEU A 222 21.39 8.19 -12.83
C LEU A 222 22.18 9.49 -13.06
N THR A 223 21.68 10.62 -12.53
CA THR A 223 22.22 11.96 -12.87
C THR A 223 23.16 12.52 -11.81
N TYR A 224 22.85 12.31 -10.52
CA TYR A 224 23.65 12.92 -9.44
C TYR A 224 24.57 11.92 -8.75
N ARG A 225 25.75 12.39 -8.32
CA ARG A 225 26.70 11.64 -7.49
C ARG A 225 26.57 12.01 -6.02
N SER A 226 26.40 13.29 -5.72
CA SER A 226 26.25 13.79 -4.35
C SER A 226 24.98 13.23 -3.71
N PRO A 227 25.08 12.56 -2.55
CA PRO A 227 23.89 12.04 -1.84
C PRO A 227 22.93 13.17 -1.44
N TRP A 228 23.45 14.36 -1.15
CA TRP A 228 22.64 15.53 -0.81
C TRP A 228 21.82 16.03 -2.01
N ARG A 229 22.40 16.08 -3.22
CA ARG A 229 21.64 16.45 -4.43
C ARG A 229 20.59 15.41 -4.77
N ARG A 230 20.90 14.12 -4.60
CA ARG A 230 19.91 13.04 -4.73
C ARG A 230 18.75 13.23 -3.78
N PHE A 231 19.04 13.46 -2.50
CA PHE A 231 18.02 13.68 -1.49
C PHE A 231 17.13 14.88 -1.81
N LEU A 232 17.74 16.04 -2.12
CA LEU A 232 16.99 17.26 -2.46
C LEU A 232 16.09 17.06 -3.69
N PHE A 233 16.58 16.36 -4.72
CA PHE A 233 15.78 16.10 -5.91
C PHE A 233 14.63 15.12 -5.62
N ILE A 234 14.83 14.11 -4.79
CA ILE A 234 13.77 13.19 -4.36
C ILE A 234 12.69 13.94 -3.56
N VAL A 235 13.09 14.83 -2.66
CA VAL A 235 12.15 15.70 -1.93
C VAL A 235 11.38 16.61 -2.89
N PHE A 236 12.08 17.21 -3.86
CA PHE A 236 11.46 18.01 -4.91
C PHE A 236 10.46 17.20 -5.74
N ALA A 237 10.80 15.96 -6.12
CA ALA A 237 9.92 15.03 -6.83
C ALA A 237 8.71 14.56 -6.00
N ALA A 238 8.77 14.65 -4.67
CA ALA A 238 7.62 14.40 -3.80
C ALA A 238 6.71 15.63 -3.64
N ILE A 239 7.28 16.83 -3.52
CA ILE A 239 6.52 18.06 -3.24
C ILE A 239 5.82 18.61 -4.50
N VAL A 240 6.54 18.64 -5.63
CA VAL A 240 6.04 19.25 -6.87
C VAL A 240 4.70 18.67 -7.33
N PRO A 241 4.50 17.34 -7.43
CA PRO A 241 3.22 16.78 -7.88
C PRO A 241 2.06 17.09 -6.93
N VAL A 242 2.30 17.21 -5.62
CA VAL A 242 1.27 17.56 -4.64
C VAL A 242 0.79 19.00 -4.86
N LEU A 243 1.73 19.95 -5.00
CA LEU A 243 1.40 21.35 -5.30
C LEU A 243 0.75 21.50 -6.68
N ALA A 244 1.28 20.81 -7.67
CA ALA A 244 0.72 20.81 -9.02
C ALA A 244 -0.71 20.25 -9.06
N ASN A 245 -1.01 19.21 -8.26
CA ASN A 245 -2.37 18.67 -8.16
C ASN A 245 -3.34 19.68 -7.52
N GLY A 246 -2.92 20.41 -6.49
CA GLY A 246 -3.72 21.50 -5.92
C GLY A 246 -4.01 22.60 -6.96
N LEU A 247 -2.99 23.00 -7.73
CA LEU A 247 -3.16 23.98 -8.82
C LEU A 247 -4.07 23.46 -9.93
N ARG A 248 -3.97 22.18 -10.29
CA ARG A 248 -4.85 21.52 -11.25
C ARG A 248 -6.30 21.53 -10.76
N ALA A 249 -6.54 21.15 -9.50
CA ALA A 249 -7.87 21.15 -8.92
C ALA A 249 -8.50 22.56 -8.91
N PHE A 250 -7.72 23.56 -8.52
CA PHE A 250 -8.12 24.97 -8.63
C PHE A 250 -8.47 25.35 -10.08
N GLY A 251 -7.61 25.02 -11.05
CA GLY A 251 -7.86 25.30 -12.47
C GLY A 251 -9.17 24.67 -12.99
N ILE A 252 -9.45 23.43 -12.62
CA ILE A 252 -10.69 22.72 -12.97
C ILE A 252 -11.91 23.45 -12.42
N VAL A 253 -11.89 23.83 -11.13
CA VAL A 253 -12.98 24.57 -10.48
C VAL A 253 -13.20 25.94 -11.16
N MET A 254 -12.13 26.65 -11.52
CA MET A 254 -12.21 27.93 -12.21
C MET A 254 -12.78 27.79 -13.62
N ILE A 255 -12.32 26.81 -14.39
CA ILE A 255 -12.87 26.55 -15.74
C ILE A 255 -14.35 26.23 -15.64
N ALA A 256 -14.75 25.32 -14.77
CA ALA A 256 -16.15 24.96 -14.57
C ALA A 256 -17.00 26.15 -14.07
N HIS A 257 -16.44 27.00 -13.19
CA HIS A 257 -17.13 28.20 -12.73
C HIS A 257 -17.43 29.17 -13.87
N PHE A 258 -16.44 29.49 -14.70
CA PHE A 258 -16.61 30.45 -15.82
C PHE A 258 -17.42 29.88 -16.98
N THR A 259 -17.41 28.57 -17.17
CA THR A 259 -18.18 27.90 -18.23
C THR A 259 -19.55 27.39 -17.77
N LYS A 260 -20.00 27.79 -16.56
CA LYS A 260 -21.28 27.35 -15.98
C LYS A 260 -21.45 25.83 -15.98
N MET A 261 -20.40 25.09 -15.63
CA MET A 261 -20.33 23.63 -15.56
C MET A 261 -20.40 22.92 -16.93
N GLU A 262 -20.21 23.65 -18.06
CA GLU A 262 -20.26 23.04 -19.40
C GLU A 262 -18.98 22.27 -19.73
N TYR A 263 -17.82 22.72 -19.24
CA TYR A 263 -16.51 22.10 -19.47
C TYR A 263 -15.86 21.67 -18.15
N ALA A 264 -14.83 20.83 -18.25
CA ALA A 264 -14.02 20.29 -17.15
C ALA A 264 -14.74 19.31 -16.21
N THR A 265 -15.95 18.85 -16.56
CA THR A 265 -16.72 17.86 -15.78
C THR A 265 -16.83 16.51 -16.47
N GLY A 266 -16.35 16.38 -17.71
CA GLY A 266 -16.45 15.19 -18.56
C GLY A 266 -15.10 14.46 -18.82
N ALA A 267 -15.02 13.73 -19.94
CA ALA A 267 -13.85 12.96 -20.36
C ALA A 267 -12.61 13.81 -20.66
N ASP A 268 -12.79 15.06 -21.05
CA ASP A 268 -11.76 16.10 -21.22
C ASP A 268 -10.90 16.32 -19.95
N HIS A 269 -11.48 16.14 -18.75
CA HIS A 269 -10.75 16.17 -17.48
C HIS A 269 -9.59 15.14 -17.42
N LEU A 270 -9.75 13.97 -18.02
CA LEU A 270 -8.69 12.96 -18.08
C LEU A 270 -7.55 13.41 -19.00
N VAL A 271 -7.86 13.90 -20.20
CA VAL A 271 -6.87 14.37 -21.19
C VAL A 271 -6.06 15.53 -20.62
N TYR A 272 -6.73 16.53 -20.03
CA TYR A 272 -6.04 17.64 -19.36
C TYR A 272 -5.15 17.17 -18.22
N GLY A 273 -5.57 16.15 -17.46
CA GLY A 273 -4.77 15.54 -16.41
C GLY A 273 -3.45 14.98 -16.93
N TRP A 274 -3.47 14.18 -17.98
CA TRP A 274 -2.30 13.55 -18.57
C TRP A 274 -1.31 14.60 -19.14
N LEU A 275 -1.82 15.55 -19.91
CA LEU A 275 -1.01 16.61 -20.50
C LEU A 275 -0.37 17.50 -19.43
N PHE A 276 -1.14 17.90 -18.42
CA PHE A 276 -0.68 18.74 -17.33
C PHE A 276 0.46 18.07 -16.55
N PHE A 277 0.28 16.79 -16.18
CA PHE A 277 1.34 16.09 -15.44
C PHE A 277 2.54 15.74 -16.31
N GLY A 278 2.37 15.46 -17.59
CA GLY A 278 3.47 15.34 -18.54
C GLY A 278 4.34 16.61 -18.57
N LEU A 279 3.70 17.77 -18.61
CA LEU A 279 4.37 19.07 -18.53
C LEU A 279 5.09 19.27 -17.19
N VAL A 280 4.43 18.96 -16.08
CA VAL A 280 5.02 19.09 -14.72
C VAL A 280 6.25 18.22 -14.57
N ILE A 281 6.20 16.95 -14.98
CA ILE A 281 7.33 16.02 -14.93
C ILE A 281 8.46 16.50 -15.86
N GLY A 282 8.12 16.95 -17.09
CA GLY A 282 9.10 17.52 -18.01
C GLY A 282 9.80 18.75 -17.43
N LEU A 283 9.06 19.66 -16.81
CA LEU A 283 9.60 20.83 -16.13
C LEU A 283 10.47 20.44 -14.92
N MET A 284 10.04 19.45 -14.16
CA MET A 284 10.81 18.93 -13.02
C MET A 284 12.19 18.40 -13.47
N PHE A 285 12.23 17.61 -14.54
CA PHE A 285 13.50 17.12 -15.09
C PHE A 285 14.32 18.24 -15.73
N TRP A 286 13.68 19.21 -16.39
CA TRP A 286 14.35 20.38 -16.93
C TRP A 286 15.04 21.19 -15.82
N VAL A 287 14.36 21.42 -14.69
CA VAL A 287 14.97 22.04 -13.50
C VAL A 287 16.10 21.18 -12.94
N GLY A 288 15.91 19.86 -12.91
CA GLY A 288 16.94 18.92 -12.44
C GLY A 288 18.25 18.99 -13.21
N ARG A 289 18.19 19.33 -14.50
CA ARG A 289 19.40 19.47 -15.35
C ARG A 289 20.37 20.57 -14.88
N PHE A 290 19.87 21.62 -14.24
CA PHE A 290 20.74 22.71 -13.74
C PHE A 290 21.65 22.26 -12.60
N TRP A 291 21.37 21.10 -11.98
CA TRP A 291 22.18 20.52 -10.91
C TRP A 291 22.97 19.28 -11.36
N GLU A 292 22.99 18.99 -12.67
CA GLU A 292 23.78 17.89 -13.20
C GLU A 292 25.27 18.05 -12.86
N GLU A 293 25.88 16.94 -12.49
CA GLU A 293 27.31 16.89 -12.20
C GLU A 293 28.03 16.38 -13.44
N ASN A 294 29.07 17.13 -13.90
CA ASN A 294 29.89 16.70 -15.00
C ASN A 294 30.45 15.30 -14.75
N GLN A 295 30.08 14.37 -15.62
CA GLN A 295 30.48 12.97 -15.54
C GLN A 295 31.92 12.76 -15.99
N SER A 296 32.91 13.39 -15.34
CA SER A 296 34.27 12.89 -15.42
C SER A 296 34.29 11.54 -14.66
N VAL A 297 34.24 10.45 -15.41
CA VAL A 297 34.43 9.10 -14.87
C VAL A 297 35.84 9.10 -14.24
N PRO A 298 35.98 8.95 -12.89
CA PRO A 298 37.29 8.69 -12.35
C PRO A 298 37.74 7.35 -12.95
N PRO A 299 38.99 7.24 -13.40
CA PRO A 299 39.49 5.94 -13.84
C PRO A 299 39.31 4.96 -12.70
N VAL A 300 38.63 3.86 -12.99
CA VAL A 300 38.47 2.75 -12.05
C VAL A 300 39.89 2.38 -11.62
N ARG A 301 40.25 2.76 -10.40
CA ARG A 301 41.52 2.33 -9.81
C ARG A 301 41.41 0.81 -9.69
N GLN A 302 41.94 0.13 -10.68
CA GLN A 302 42.18 -1.31 -10.60
C GLN A 302 43.17 -1.52 -9.48
N THR A 303 42.70 -1.62 -8.25
CA THR A 303 43.48 -2.22 -7.18
C THR A 303 43.66 -3.68 -7.60
N SER A 304 44.77 -3.92 -8.26
CA SER A 304 45.31 -5.24 -8.57
C SER A 304 45.65 -5.93 -7.23
N LEU A 305 44.64 -6.34 -6.50
CA LEU A 305 44.75 -7.42 -5.52
C LEU A 305 44.47 -8.72 -6.28
N ALA A 306 45.40 -9.14 -7.12
CA ALA A 306 45.53 -10.51 -7.54
C ALA A 306 45.96 -11.37 -6.34
N ALA A 307 45.28 -11.26 -5.22
CA ALA A 307 45.27 -12.31 -4.20
C ALA A 307 44.56 -13.51 -4.83
N ALA A 308 45.24 -14.67 -4.79
CA ALA A 308 44.70 -15.93 -5.29
C ALA A 308 43.24 -16.06 -4.86
N ALA A 309 42.32 -15.94 -5.84
CA ALA A 309 40.90 -15.97 -5.59
C ALA A 309 40.58 -17.33 -4.94
N PRO A 310 40.11 -17.38 -3.69
CA PRO A 310 39.73 -18.65 -3.08
C PRO A 310 38.69 -19.33 -3.97
N ALA A 311 38.71 -20.67 -3.99
CA ALA A 311 37.80 -21.48 -4.79
C ALA A 311 36.36 -20.95 -4.67
N ALA A 312 35.66 -20.79 -5.80
CA ALA A 312 34.28 -20.30 -5.81
C ALA A 312 33.41 -21.20 -4.92
N ALA A 313 32.84 -20.63 -3.88
CA ALA A 313 31.97 -21.39 -2.98
C ALA A 313 30.72 -21.85 -3.77
N GLN A 314 30.33 -23.11 -3.60
CA GLN A 314 29.17 -23.67 -4.28
C GLN A 314 27.88 -23.05 -3.72
N PRO A 315 26.97 -22.51 -4.54
CA PRO A 315 25.75 -21.86 -4.07
C PRO A 315 24.63 -22.86 -3.70
N TRP A 316 24.77 -24.14 -4.06
CA TRP A 316 23.69 -25.13 -3.92
C TRP A 316 23.23 -25.37 -2.47
N PRO A 317 24.11 -25.48 -1.47
CA PRO A 317 23.65 -25.61 -0.08
C PRO A 317 22.83 -24.39 0.38
N ALA A 318 23.27 -23.19 0.03
CA ALA A 318 22.55 -21.98 0.34
C ALA A 318 21.19 -21.89 -0.41
N LEU A 319 21.13 -22.36 -1.67
CA LEU A 319 19.89 -22.46 -2.43
C LEU A 319 18.89 -23.40 -1.74
N VAL A 320 19.30 -24.63 -1.44
CA VAL A 320 18.42 -25.63 -0.81
C VAL A 320 17.89 -25.11 0.53
N LEU A 321 18.76 -24.56 1.38
CA LEU A 321 18.35 -23.98 2.66
C LEU A 321 17.39 -22.80 2.47
N SER A 322 17.64 -21.93 1.47
CA SER A 322 16.73 -20.82 1.17
C SER A 322 15.34 -21.32 0.76
N LEU A 323 15.27 -22.33 -0.10
CA LEU A 323 14.00 -22.91 -0.54
C LEU A 323 13.26 -23.60 0.62
N CYS A 324 13.98 -24.32 1.49
CA CYS A 324 13.39 -24.91 2.68
C CYS A 324 12.80 -23.84 3.61
N VAL A 325 13.54 -22.77 3.88
CA VAL A 325 13.07 -21.66 4.73
C VAL A 325 11.84 -20.98 4.12
N LEU A 326 11.88 -20.68 2.81
CA LEU A 326 10.78 -20.02 2.12
C LEU A 326 9.53 -20.90 2.01
N ALA A 327 9.67 -22.22 1.94
CA ALA A 327 8.54 -23.14 1.88
C ALA A 327 7.77 -23.27 3.20
N LEU A 328 8.39 -22.93 4.34
CA LEU A 328 7.75 -23.08 5.66
C LEU A 328 6.47 -22.27 5.79
N ALA A 329 6.46 -21.02 5.32
CA ALA A 329 5.32 -20.12 5.46
C ALA A 329 4.10 -20.56 4.62
N PRO A 330 4.21 -20.81 3.30
CA PRO A 330 3.11 -21.35 2.51
C PRO A 330 2.61 -22.72 3.01
N LEU A 331 3.52 -23.58 3.50
CA LEU A 331 3.13 -24.87 4.07
C LEU A 331 2.35 -24.71 5.39
N ALA A 332 2.77 -23.76 6.23
CA ALA A 332 2.05 -23.43 7.47
C ALA A 332 0.65 -22.89 7.16
N LEU A 333 0.53 -22.01 6.15
CA LEU A 333 -0.76 -21.47 5.70
C LEU A 333 -1.66 -22.59 5.17
N TRP A 334 -1.13 -23.44 4.29
CA TRP A 334 -1.88 -24.58 3.75
C TRP A 334 -2.37 -25.53 4.84
N ARG A 335 -1.56 -25.79 5.87
CA ARG A 335 -1.98 -26.59 7.03
C ARG A 335 -3.07 -25.92 7.84
N SER A 336 -2.99 -24.60 8.02
CA SER A 336 -4.02 -23.82 8.72
C SER A 336 -5.35 -23.87 7.97
N ASP A 337 -5.32 -23.71 6.65
CA ASP A 337 -6.53 -23.74 5.80
C ASP A 337 -7.16 -25.15 5.70
N ALA A 338 -6.35 -26.21 5.89
CA ALA A 338 -6.83 -27.58 5.91
C ALA A 338 -7.53 -27.98 7.22
N GLN A 339 -7.46 -27.14 8.26
CA GLN A 339 -8.17 -27.40 9.52
C GLN A 339 -9.67 -27.15 9.37
N PRO A 340 -10.54 -27.96 10.01
CA PRO A 340 -11.98 -27.74 9.98
C PRO A 340 -12.30 -26.36 10.58
N VAL A 341 -12.89 -25.49 9.79
CA VAL A 341 -13.37 -24.18 10.26
C VAL A 341 -14.69 -24.37 10.98
N ALA A 342 -14.85 -23.78 12.16
CA ALA A 342 -16.10 -23.80 12.89
C ALA A 342 -17.24 -23.24 12.02
N SER A 343 -18.33 -23.98 11.90
CA SER A 343 -19.50 -23.51 11.17
C SER A 343 -20.07 -22.27 11.86
N VAL A 344 -20.38 -21.24 11.08
CA VAL A 344 -21.09 -20.06 11.63
C VAL A 344 -22.52 -20.47 11.96
N PRO A 345 -22.96 -20.41 13.23
CA PRO A 345 -24.34 -20.70 13.61
C PRO A 345 -25.32 -19.78 12.85
N VAL A 346 -26.57 -20.18 12.82
CA VAL A 346 -27.65 -19.34 12.26
C VAL A 346 -27.75 -18.07 13.10
N LEU A 347 -27.65 -16.92 12.47
CA LEU A 347 -27.81 -15.63 13.14
C LEU A 347 -29.33 -15.40 13.39
N THR A 348 -29.74 -15.36 14.63
CA THR A 348 -31.14 -15.07 15.01
C THR A 348 -31.22 -13.70 15.68
N ALA A 349 -32.01 -12.80 15.14
CA ALA A 349 -32.16 -11.47 15.69
C ALA A 349 -32.68 -11.51 17.14
N PRO A 350 -31.99 -10.90 18.11
CA PRO A 350 -32.38 -10.93 19.49
C PRO A 350 -33.63 -10.06 19.76
N ALA A 351 -34.49 -10.48 20.69
CA ALA A 351 -35.46 -9.57 21.27
C ALA A 351 -34.73 -8.57 22.17
N VAL A 352 -35.05 -7.28 22.06
CA VAL A 352 -34.40 -6.20 22.81
C VAL A 352 -35.43 -5.55 23.72
N ALA A 353 -35.11 -5.45 25.01
CA ALA A 353 -36.01 -4.87 25.99
C ALA A 353 -36.32 -3.40 25.67
N GLY A 354 -37.59 -3.03 25.67
CA GLY A 354 -38.05 -1.68 25.35
C GLY A 354 -38.17 -1.39 23.85
N TRP A 355 -37.95 -2.39 22.96
CA TRP A 355 -38.07 -2.27 21.52
C TRP A 355 -39.02 -3.29 20.93
N ASN A 356 -39.88 -2.85 20.03
CA ASN A 356 -40.74 -3.74 19.27
C ASN A 356 -39.95 -4.35 18.11
N GLY A 357 -40.00 -5.65 17.96
CA GLY A 357 -39.23 -6.40 16.95
C GLY A 357 -38.59 -7.65 17.53
N PRO A 358 -37.78 -8.38 16.78
CA PRO A 358 -37.30 -8.06 15.43
C PRO A 358 -38.34 -8.27 14.33
N LYS A 359 -38.31 -7.41 13.28
CA LYS A 359 -39.04 -7.57 12.02
C LYS A 359 -38.05 -7.76 10.88
N PRO A 360 -38.33 -8.57 9.84
CA PRO A 360 -37.48 -8.65 8.65
C PRO A 360 -37.26 -7.27 7.99
N ALA A 361 -36.05 -6.98 7.55
CA ALA A 361 -35.71 -5.73 6.89
C ALA A 361 -34.61 -5.95 5.85
N GLU A 362 -34.33 -4.92 5.05
CA GLU A 362 -33.25 -4.89 4.10
C GLU A 362 -32.31 -3.72 4.38
N TRP A 363 -31.04 -3.96 4.19
CA TRP A 363 -29.99 -2.94 4.22
C TRP A 363 -28.85 -3.34 3.31
N ALA A 364 -28.43 -2.43 2.42
CA ALA A 364 -27.36 -2.68 1.45
C ALA A 364 -26.02 -2.11 1.94
N THR A 365 -25.00 -2.95 1.92
CA THR A 365 -23.62 -2.62 2.26
C THR A 365 -22.68 -3.05 1.13
N THR A 366 -21.39 -2.73 1.22
CA THR A 366 -20.38 -3.27 0.28
C THR A 366 -19.63 -4.48 0.85
N TYR A 367 -19.99 -4.98 2.02
CA TYR A 367 -19.37 -6.18 2.58
C TYR A 367 -19.60 -7.40 1.68
N THR A 368 -18.56 -8.18 1.46
CA THR A 368 -18.59 -9.38 0.60
C THR A 368 -17.89 -10.56 1.28
N GLY A 369 -18.18 -11.77 0.81
CA GLY A 369 -17.56 -12.99 1.32
C GLY A 369 -18.03 -13.43 2.72
N GLN A 370 -19.10 -12.84 3.24
CA GLN A 370 -19.71 -13.25 4.50
C GLN A 370 -20.37 -14.63 4.39
N THR A 371 -20.23 -15.43 5.45
CA THR A 371 -20.84 -16.76 5.54
C THR A 371 -22.32 -16.67 5.89
N ARG A 372 -22.69 -15.73 6.75
CA ARG A 372 -24.05 -15.49 7.20
C ARG A 372 -24.31 -13.99 7.31
N THR A 373 -25.56 -13.60 7.04
CA THR A 373 -26.04 -12.22 7.22
C THR A 373 -27.39 -12.24 7.90
N LEU A 374 -27.62 -11.26 8.76
CA LEU A 374 -28.87 -10.99 9.45
C LEU A 374 -29.22 -9.52 9.24
N VAL A 375 -30.48 -9.24 8.90
CA VAL A 375 -31.03 -7.87 8.89
C VAL A 375 -32.35 -7.87 9.65
N ALA A 376 -32.48 -7.01 10.63
CA ALA A 376 -33.68 -6.89 11.45
C ALA A 376 -33.98 -5.42 11.71
N GLN A 377 -35.27 -5.09 11.75
CA GLN A 377 -35.79 -3.78 12.13
C GLN A 377 -36.45 -3.81 13.49
N TYR A 378 -36.24 -2.78 14.25
CA TYR A 378 -36.85 -2.53 15.55
C TYR A 378 -37.49 -1.14 15.53
N ASP A 379 -38.55 -0.97 16.33
CA ASP A 379 -39.16 0.32 16.58
C ASP A 379 -39.27 0.63 18.09
N ASP A 380 -39.12 1.91 18.46
CA ASP A 380 -39.14 2.36 19.84
C ASP A 380 -40.58 2.60 20.39
N GLY A 381 -41.61 2.26 19.59
CA GLY A 381 -43.01 2.58 19.90
C GLY A 381 -43.37 4.05 19.79
N ARG A 382 -42.43 4.94 19.43
CA ARG A 382 -42.61 6.37 19.25
C ARG A 382 -42.56 6.80 17.79
N GLY A 383 -42.40 5.85 16.87
CA GLY A 383 -42.36 6.07 15.42
C GLY A 383 -40.97 6.16 14.84
N HIS A 384 -39.93 5.83 15.61
CA HIS A 384 -38.59 5.81 15.11
C HIS A 384 -38.09 4.39 14.86
N ASP A 385 -37.56 4.14 13.68
CA ASP A 385 -37.04 2.85 13.26
C ASP A 385 -35.52 2.76 13.45
N LEU A 386 -35.06 1.57 13.86
CA LEU A 386 -33.66 1.20 13.91
C LEU A 386 -33.46 -0.10 13.14
N ARG A 387 -32.47 -0.15 12.25
CA ARG A 387 -32.10 -1.37 11.54
C ARG A 387 -30.77 -1.90 12.10
N LEU A 388 -30.76 -3.17 12.42
CA LEU A 388 -29.58 -3.94 12.77
C LEU A 388 -29.20 -4.81 11.58
N TRP A 389 -28.00 -4.60 11.04
CA TRP A 389 -27.38 -5.49 10.09
C TRP A 389 -26.17 -6.15 10.74
N VAL A 390 -26.07 -7.48 10.65
CA VAL A 390 -24.95 -8.25 11.18
C VAL A 390 -24.48 -9.21 10.11
N ALA A 391 -23.17 -9.25 9.90
CA ALA A 391 -22.57 -10.29 9.08
C ALA A 391 -21.49 -11.03 9.86
N ALA A 392 -21.37 -12.33 9.59
CA ALA A 392 -20.38 -13.19 10.18
C ALA A 392 -19.59 -13.92 9.10
N TRP A 393 -18.28 -13.98 9.29
CA TRP A 393 -17.36 -14.76 8.49
C TRP A 393 -16.89 -15.96 9.29
N ALA A 394 -16.78 -17.10 8.63
CA ALA A 394 -16.16 -18.28 9.23
C ALA A 394 -14.75 -17.94 9.72
N GLY A 395 -14.29 -18.61 10.77
CA GLY A 395 -12.95 -18.42 11.30
C GLY A 395 -11.86 -18.78 10.28
N GLY A 396 -10.60 -18.62 10.65
CA GLY A 396 -9.47 -18.90 9.76
C GLY A 396 -9.26 -17.81 8.70
N HIS A 397 -8.76 -18.19 7.52
CA HIS A 397 -8.42 -17.24 6.44
C HIS A 397 -9.63 -16.46 5.91
N ASP A 398 -10.84 -17.01 5.92
CA ASP A 398 -12.04 -16.30 5.48
C ASP A 398 -12.34 -15.07 6.34
N SER A 399 -12.05 -15.12 7.64
CA SER A 399 -12.23 -13.97 8.52
C SER A 399 -11.31 -12.79 8.16
N SER A 400 -10.18 -13.04 7.51
CA SER A 400 -9.23 -12.01 7.11
C SER A 400 -9.82 -11.01 6.09
N ARG A 401 -10.85 -11.42 5.35
CA ARG A 401 -11.55 -10.59 4.36
C ARG A 401 -12.57 -9.64 4.97
N MET A 402 -12.98 -9.85 6.23
CA MET A 402 -14.01 -9.03 6.91
C MET A 402 -13.63 -7.55 6.98
N ILE A 403 -12.38 -7.24 7.32
CA ILE A 403 -11.88 -5.89 7.44
C ILE A 403 -11.11 -5.52 6.17
N SER A 404 -11.67 -4.62 5.38
CA SER A 404 -11.09 -4.13 4.11
C SER A 404 -11.46 -2.66 3.89
N SER A 405 -10.60 -1.90 3.23
CA SER A 405 -10.84 -0.50 2.86
C SER A 405 -12.00 -0.30 1.89
N VAL A 406 -12.40 -1.36 1.15
CA VAL A 406 -13.53 -1.31 0.21
C VAL A 406 -14.87 -1.67 0.88
N HIS A 407 -14.85 -2.11 2.15
CA HIS A 407 -16.04 -2.49 2.88
C HIS A 407 -16.62 -1.28 3.63
N LEU A 408 -17.81 -0.85 3.20
CA LEU A 408 -18.55 0.27 3.79
C LEU A 408 -19.89 -0.22 4.35
N PRO A 409 -20.35 0.36 5.47
CA PRO A 409 -21.62 -0.01 6.09
C PRO A 409 -22.83 0.53 5.31
N TYR A 410 -22.63 1.13 4.17
CA TYR A 410 -23.64 1.67 3.25
C TYR A 410 -23.22 1.44 1.79
N LYS A 411 -24.13 1.67 0.83
CA LYS A 411 -23.83 1.54 -0.61
C LYS A 411 -23.37 2.89 -1.17
N PRO A 412 -22.10 3.00 -1.66
CA PRO A 412 -21.61 4.21 -2.33
C PRO A 412 -22.42 4.52 -3.60
N GLY A 413 -22.62 5.81 -3.89
CA GLY A 413 -23.44 6.27 -5.00
C GLY A 413 -24.91 6.43 -4.65
N GLU A 414 -25.44 5.69 -3.70
CA GLU A 414 -26.74 5.93 -3.08
C GLU A 414 -26.63 6.90 -1.90
N TRP A 415 -25.57 6.77 -1.12
CA TRP A 415 -25.29 7.56 0.08
C TRP A 415 -23.95 8.23 -0.01
N VAL A 416 -23.87 9.45 0.52
CA VAL A 416 -22.66 10.27 0.66
C VAL A 416 -22.30 10.33 2.14
N GLN A 417 -21.04 10.00 2.48
CA GLN A 417 -20.55 10.05 3.84
C GLN A 417 -20.29 11.49 4.29
N GLY A 418 -20.79 11.83 5.49
CA GLY A 418 -20.42 13.05 6.21
C GLY A 418 -19.17 12.86 7.09
N ALA A 419 -18.97 13.77 8.04
CA ALA A 419 -17.85 13.69 8.97
C ALA A 419 -18.08 12.54 9.98
N ASP A 420 -17.17 11.60 9.99
CA ASP A 420 -17.19 10.41 10.86
C ASP A 420 -16.43 10.64 12.17
N ARG A 421 -16.76 9.86 13.19
CA ARG A 421 -16.10 9.94 14.51
C ARG A 421 -16.23 8.62 15.30
N VAL A 422 -15.29 8.41 16.21
CA VAL A 422 -15.39 7.35 17.21
C VAL A 422 -16.16 7.87 18.43
N ARG A 423 -17.14 7.10 18.90
CA ARG A 423 -17.91 7.37 20.11
C ARG A 423 -17.72 6.27 21.14
N ARG A 424 -17.78 6.64 22.40
CA ARG A 424 -17.84 5.72 23.54
C ARG A 424 -19.25 5.72 24.11
N VAL A 425 -19.83 4.54 24.18
CA VAL A 425 -21.22 4.31 24.60
C VAL A 425 -21.21 3.42 25.84
N PRO A 426 -21.81 3.84 26.95
CA PRO A 426 -21.97 3.00 28.11
C PRO A 426 -22.95 1.86 27.79
N THR A 427 -22.58 0.63 28.14
CA THR A 427 -23.44 -0.56 28.00
C THR A 427 -23.45 -1.38 29.28
N ALA A 428 -24.36 -2.32 29.42
CA ALA A 428 -24.38 -3.22 30.56
C ALA A 428 -23.10 -4.07 30.70
N ALA A 429 -22.34 -4.23 29.61
CA ALA A 429 -21.06 -4.98 29.58
C ALA A 429 -19.83 -4.07 29.74
N GLY A 430 -19.99 -2.77 30.00
CA GLY A 430 -18.93 -1.78 30.06
C GLY A 430 -19.03 -0.74 28.92
N GLU A 431 -18.02 0.09 28.78
CA GLU A 431 -17.94 1.03 27.64
C GLU A 431 -17.68 0.31 26.34
N ARG A 432 -18.43 0.67 25.29
CA ARG A 432 -18.21 0.20 23.93
C ARG A 432 -17.86 1.34 23.00
N GLU A 433 -16.79 1.19 22.25
CA GLU A 433 -16.50 2.08 21.15
C GLU A 433 -17.33 1.67 19.92
N VAL A 434 -17.89 2.69 19.24
CA VAL A 434 -18.59 2.56 17.97
C VAL A 434 -18.06 3.62 17.00
N TYR A 435 -18.00 3.28 15.72
CA TYR A 435 -17.63 4.19 14.66
C TYR A 435 -18.90 4.78 14.05
N GLU A 436 -19.12 6.07 14.25
CA GLU A 436 -20.27 6.80 13.74
C GLU A 436 -19.99 7.35 12.36
N VAL A 437 -20.86 7.01 11.42
CA VAL A 437 -20.80 7.43 10.03
C VAL A 437 -22.15 8.04 9.65
N PRO A 438 -22.31 9.37 9.66
CA PRO A 438 -23.48 10.01 9.10
C PRO A 438 -23.44 9.91 7.57
N VAL A 439 -24.60 9.60 6.96
CA VAL A 439 -24.72 9.51 5.50
C VAL A 439 -25.94 10.31 5.01
N ILE A 440 -25.82 10.89 3.84
CA ILE A 440 -26.81 11.82 3.26
C ILE A 440 -27.15 11.39 1.84
N ALA A 441 -28.41 11.44 1.48
CA ALA A 441 -28.92 11.21 0.12
C ALA A 441 -30.06 12.19 -0.18
N GLY A 442 -29.74 13.33 -0.81
CA GLY A 442 -30.67 14.43 -0.97
C GLY A 442 -31.08 15.04 0.37
N GLU A 443 -32.37 15.01 0.70
CA GLU A 443 -32.90 15.49 1.99
C GLU A 443 -32.85 14.41 3.10
N ARG A 444 -32.61 13.15 2.74
CA ARG A 444 -32.57 12.04 3.69
C ARG A 444 -31.23 12.00 4.40
N ARG A 445 -31.25 11.90 5.72
CA ARG A 445 -30.08 11.74 6.57
C ARG A 445 -30.22 10.49 7.40
N LEU A 446 -29.16 9.68 7.46
CA LEU A 446 -29.10 8.53 8.35
C LEU A 446 -27.82 8.61 9.19
N THR A 447 -27.92 8.09 10.40
CA THR A 447 -26.76 7.89 11.27
C THR A 447 -26.50 6.39 11.38
N ILE A 448 -25.26 6.00 11.08
CA ILE A 448 -24.80 4.61 11.12
C ILE A 448 -23.77 4.47 12.23
N TRP A 449 -23.96 3.48 13.11
CA TRP A 449 -22.94 3.03 14.04
C TRP A 449 -22.44 1.64 13.64
N THR A 450 -21.11 1.47 13.59
CA THR A 450 -20.52 0.19 13.20
C THR A 450 -19.33 -0.17 14.08
N TRP A 451 -19.13 -1.47 14.30
CA TRP A 451 -17.96 -2.03 14.97
C TRP A 451 -17.71 -3.46 14.51
N TYR A 452 -16.51 -3.94 14.76
CA TYR A 452 -16.07 -5.31 14.50
C TYR A 452 -16.03 -6.11 15.80
N SER A 453 -16.21 -7.42 15.71
CA SER A 453 -15.90 -8.37 16.78
C SER A 453 -15.01 -9.46 16.21
N VAL A 454 -13.78 -9.54 16.69
CA VAL A 454 -12.76 -10.48 16.21
C VAL A 454 -12.28 -11.34 17.37
N GLY A 455 -12.51 -12.66 17.31
CA GLY A 455 -12.15 -13.55 18.40
C GLY A 455 -12.85 -13.23 19.72
N GLY A 456 -14.03 -12.61 19.66
CA GLY A 456 -14.75 -12.15 20.85
C GLY A 456 -14.38 -10.74 21.31
N HIS A 457 -13.35 -10.10 20.72
CA HIS A 457 -12.90 -8.76 21.08
C HIS A 457 -13.58 -7.70 20.19
N PRO A 458 -14.40 -6.79 20.77
CA PRO A 458 -14.97 -5.68 20.00
C PRO A 458 -13.91 -4.62 19.70
N THR A 459 -13.94 -4.06 18.50
CA THR A 459 -13.06 -2.97 18.08
C THR A 459 -13.67 -2.15 16.96
N VAL A 460 -13.35 -0.87 16.90
CA VAL A 460 -13.66 0.04 15.77
C VAL A 460 -12.45 0.27 14.86
N SER A 461 -11.25 -0.03 15.37
CA SER A 461 -10.00 0.17 14.65
C SER A 461 -9.74 -0.98 13.67
N PRO A 462 -9.67 -0.71 12.35
CA PRO A 462 -9.26 -1.72 11.38
C PRO A 462 -7.91 -2.36 11.70
N SER A 463 -6.94 -1.56 12.15
CA SER A 463 -5.60 -2.05 12.49
C SER A 463 -5.61 -3.00 13.68
N THR A 464 -6.34 -2.65 14.75
CA THR A 464 -6.51 -3.53 15.92
C THR A 464 -7.26 -4.81 15.54
N GLY A 465 -8.30 -4.69 14.72
CA GLY A 465 -9.04 -5.84 14.20
C GLY A 465 -8.14 -6.80 13.40
N LYS A 466 -7.25 -6.27 12.54
CA LYS A 466 -6.27 -7.06 11.80
C LYS A 466 -5.26 -7.76 12.70
N LEU A 467 -4.80 -7.10 13.76
CA LEU A 467 -3.92 -7.73 14.75
C LEU A 467 -4.62 -8.89 15.48
N TRP A 468 -5.90 -8.72 15.86
CA TRP A 468 -6.69 -9.80 16.45
C TRP A 468 -6.92 -10.95 15.46
N GLN A 469 -7.15 -10.67 14.17
CA GLN A 469 -7.26 -11.70 13.14
C GLN A 469 -5.99 -12.55 13.05
N ALA A 470 -4.82 -11.88 12.97
CA ALA A 470 -3.53 -12.56 12.95
C ALA A 470 -3.29 -13.39 14.23
N TRP A 471 -3.60 -12.83 15.41
CA TRP A 471 -3.45 -13.54 16.68
C TRP A 471 -4.34 -14.78 16.76
N ASN A 472 -5.61 -14.67 16.35
CA ASN A 472 -6.54 -15.81 16.35
C ASN A 472 -6.04 -16.93 15.45
N MET A 473 -5.52 -16.59 14.28
CA MET A 473 -4.95 -17.59 13.37
C MET A 473 -3.71 -18.27 13.95
N LEU A 474 -2.80 -17.50 14.57
CA LEU A 474 -1.59 -18.03 15.20
C LEU A 474 -1.90 -18.90 16.43
N SER A 475 -2.93 -18.54 17.19
CA SER A 475 -3.35 -19.28 18.41
C SER A 475 -4.28 -20.46 18.14
N GLY A 476 -4.68 -20.68 16.87
CA GLY A 476 -5.64 -21.71 16.50
C GLY A 476 -7.08 -21.39 16.97
N ASN A 477 -7.37 -20.14 17.29
CA ASN A 477 -8.71 -19.70 17.65
C ASN A 477 -9.52 -19.42 16.37
N HIS A 478 -10.45 -20.31 16.05
CA HIS A 478 -11.29 -20.21 14.85
C HIS A 478 -12.66 -19.54 15.13
N THR A 479 -12.75 -18.68 16.16
CA THR A 479 -13.97 -17.93 16.43
C THR A 479 -14.37 -17.08 15.23
N PRO A 480 -15.64 -17.12 14.75
CA PRO A 480 -16.11 -16.32 13.65
C PRO A 480 -15.90 -14.81 13.86
N GLY A 481 -15.43 -14.14 12.80
CA GLY A 481 -15.40 -12.68 12.78
C GLY A 481 -16.79 -12.10 12.50
N ARG A 482 -17.14 -10.98 13.12
CA ARG A 482 -18.47 -10.35 12.95
C ARG A 482 -18.35 -8.86 12.76
N VAL A 483 -19.25 -8.31 11.95
CA VAL A 483 -19.46 -6.86 11.77
C VAL A 483 -20.89 -6.55 12.16
N PHE A 484 -21.05 -5.49 12.92
CA PHE A 484 -22.33 -4.97 13.35
C PHE A 484 -22.54 -3.58 12.77
N VAL A 485 -23.73 -3.32 12.27
CA VAL A 485 -24.14 -2.03 11.72
C VAL A 485 -25.52 -1.71 12.26
N LEU A 486 -25.64 -0.58 12.95
CA LEU A 486 -26.90 0.01 13.40
C LEU A 486 -27.19 1.22 12.54
N VAL A 487 -28.41 1.33 12.03
CA VAL A 487 -28.85 2.41 11.16
C VAL A 487 -30.15 3.00 11.67
N THR A 488 -30.21 4.32 11.83
CA THR A 488 -31.44 5.04 12.19
C THR A 488 -31.56 6.35 11.42
N ASP A 489 -32.75 6.94 11.41
CA ASP A 489 -32.96 8.27 10.87
C ASP A 489 -32.08 9.30 11.63
N GLY A 490 -31.33 10.07 10.90
CA GLY A 490 -30.42 11.11 11.37
C GLY A 490 -30.98 12.53 11.19
N SER A 491 -32.27 12.68 10.88
CA SER A 491 -32.91 13.98 10.68
C SER A 491 -33.23 14.69 11.98
N ASP A 492 -33.34 13.92 13.10
CA ASP A 492 -33.54 14.46 14.44
C ASP A 492 -32.27 15.17 14.98
N PRO A 493 -32.39 16.01 16.02
CA PRO A 493 -31.22 16.55 16.71
C PRO A 493 -30.23 15.46 17.14
N PRO A 494 -28.90 15.73 17.06
CA PRO A 494 -27.88 14.72 17.33
C PRO A 494 -27.97 14.04 18.70
N ASP A 495 -28.42 14.77 19.73
CA ASP A 495 -28.64 14.26 21.09
C ASP A 495 -29.78 13.22 21.15
N VAL A 496 -30.86 13.42 20.41
CA VAL A 496 -32.00 12.48 20.31
C VAL A 496 -31.59 11.21 19.56
N VAL A 497 -30.85 11.37 18.46
CA VAL A 497 -30.31 10.22 17.69
C VAL A 497 -29.36 9.41 18.56
N ASP A 498 -28.50 10.09 19.32
CA ASP A 498 -27.55 9.47 20.24
C ASP A 498 -28.22 8.71 21.37
N GLU A 499 -29.26 9.28 22.00
CA GLU A 499 -30.04 8.62 23.04
C GLU A 499 -30.72 7.36 22.51
N ARG A 500 -31.28 7.43 21.30
CA ARG A 500 -31.92 6.30 20.62
C ARG A 500 -30.95 5.15 20.40
N LEU A 501 -29.81 5.42 19.74
CA LEU A 501 -28.80 4.40 19.43
C LEU A 501 -28.14 3.85 20.69
N SER A 502 -27.85 4.69 21.68
CA SER A 502 -27.27 4.30 22.96
C SER A 502 -28.24 3.45 23.77
N GLY A 503 -29.52 3.81 23.78
CA GLY A 503 -30.58 3.06 24.45
C GLY A 503 -30.72 1.64 23.87
N PHE A 504 -30.74 1.52 22.54
CA PHE A 504 -30.76 0.22 21.87
C PHE A 504 -29.51 -0.61 22.20
N LEU A 505 -28.31 -0.02 22.00
CA LEU A 505 -27.07 -0.73 22.23
C LEU A 505 -26.89 -1.13 23.68
N GLY A 506 -27.32 -0.29 24.63
CA GLY A 506 -27.31 -0.61 26.07
C GLY A 506 -28.12 -1.84 26.42
N ALA A 507 -29.33 -1.98 25.84
CA ALA A 507 -30.21 -3.13 26.04
C ALA A 507 -29.76 -4.37 25.23
N ALA A 508 -29.19 -4.17 24.04
CA ALA A 508 -28.84 -5.23 23.10
C ALA A 508 -27.39 -5.76 23.23
N ALA A 509 -26.50 -5.11 24.00
CA ALA A 509 -25.09 -5.42 24.02
C ALA A 509 -24.77 -6.87 24.31
N GLN A 510 -25.34 -7.44 25.41
CA GLN A 510 -25.08 -8.85 25.76
C GLN A 510 -25.63 -9.86 24.74
N PRO A 511 -26.88 -9.71 24.25
CA PRO A 511 -27.40 -10.55 23.17
C PRO A 511 -26.57 -10.46 21.89
N LEU A 512 -26.10 -9.26 21.51
CA LEU A 512 -25.27 -9.07 20.32
C LEU A 512 -23.88 -9.72 20.45
N ASP A 513 -23.28 -9.67 21.64
CA ASP A 513 -21.98 -10.32 21.89
C ASP A 513 -22.03 -11.84 21.74
N ARG A 514 -23.16 -12.45 22.06
CA ARG A 514 -23.39 -13.89 21.89
C ARG A 514 -23.87 -14.31 20.51
N LEU A 515 -24.27 -13.34 19.68
CA LEU A 515 -24.87 -13.63 18.38
C LEU A 515 -23.86 -14.34 17.47
N GLY A 516 -24.16 -15.56 17.03
CA GLY A 516 -23.28 -16.31 16.11
C GLY A 516 -22.04 -16.92 16.77
N LEU A 517 -21.99 -16.97 18.11
CA LEU A 517 -21.07 -17.84 18.83
C LEU A 517 -21.78 -19.20 19.06
N ALA A 518 -21.01 -20.29 19.02
CA ALA A 518 -21.53 -21.59 19.48
C ALA A 518 -21.71 -21.52 21.00
N ASP A 519 -22.82 -22.08 21.50
CA ASP A 519 -23.09 -22.20 22.94
C ASP A 519 -22.05 -23.08 23.64
#